data_28d4c328e679f0036d6700b6ee0008d1
#
_entry.id   28d4c328e679f0036d6700b6ee0008d1
#
_cell.length_a   1.000
_cell.length_b   1.000
_cell.length_c   1.000
_cell.angle_alpha   90.00
_cell.angle_beta   90.00
_cell.angle_gamma   90.00
#
_symmetry.space_group_name_H-M   'P 1'
#
loop_
_entity.id
_entity.type
_entity.pdbx_description
1 polymer ?
#
loop_
_entity_poly.entity_id
_entity_poly.type
_entity_poly.pdbx_seq_one_letter_code
_entity_poly.pdbx_strand_id
1 'polypeptide(L)'
;MKKQLLTMIGASILCLSANAQSFETATEAVKNMKVGWNLGNTLDSNSGDVNNMWIEAWTGRTPSDYEKAWGQPVTKPELIKMFKDAGFNAIRIPVTWYPHMEATFNSVKYNESTKSLTPWDYVNDPIGTKIQAAWLKRVHEVVDYVISQGMYCILNVHHDTGASNTAWIVASGANYEQQKNRFEAVWKQIAEEFKEYDEHLLFEGYNEMLDKYNSWCFSTFGRSGGYNATDATDAYNAINSYAQSFVSTVRATGGNNAQRNLIVNTYGCCSGGGTWNEHLKDPLKGMKYPSDAAGAGHIIFQVHTYPALADSNTKKDRTFSSIQSEINDMVSAWKTHLVSKGAPVIVGEWGTSNVDANQTDYDVRRSLMLKFAEYLVKQCKDNNIATFYWMGLSDGEHRSVPEFNQADLKDAIIKGYYGEGGYTSVKPINNITSQPEAIYDLQGRHIVNPKKGIYVSHGKKFVVR
;
A
#
# COMPACT_ATOMS: atom_id res chain seq x y z
N MET A 1 52.45 -10.71 -60.79
CA MET A 1 52.48 -10.51 -59.33
C MET A 1 51.43 -9.52 -58.96
N LYS A 2 50.24 -9.94 -58.49
CA LYS A 2 49.13 -9.10 -58.05
C LYS A 2 49.16 -9.05 -56.51
N LYS A 3 49.34 -7.86 -55.93
CA LYS A 3 49.23 -7.61 -54.49
C LYS A 3 47.74 -7.44 -54.17
N GLN A 4 47.20 -8.31 -53.33
CA GLN A 4 45.87 -8.13 -52.73
C GLN A 4 46.05 -7.27 -51.46
N LEU A 5 45.32 -6.18 -51.44
CA LEU A 5 45.19 -5.26 -50.30
C LEU A 5 44.00 -5.76 -49.44
N LEU A 6 44.31 -6.24 -48.23
CA LEU A 6 43.28 -6.67 -47.25
C LEU A 6 42.86 -5.43 -46.45
N THR A 7 41.64 -4.99 -46.66
CA THR A 7 41.03 -3.92 -45.87
C THR A 7 40.36 -4.53 -44.65
N MET A 8 40.92 -4.34 -43.46
CA MET A 8 40.30 -4.67 -42.19
C MET A 8 39.25 -3.58 -41.86
N ILE A 9 37.97 -3.92 -41.89
CA ILE A 9 36.94 -3.10 -41.32
C ILE A 9 36.83 -3.43 -39.86
N GLY A 10 37.36 -2.56 -39.00
CA GLY A 10 37.17 -2.61 -37.57
C GLY A 10 35.74 -2.17 -37.22
N ALA A 11 34.88 -3.10 -36.85
CA ALA A 11 33.58 -2.78 -36.27
C ALA A 11 33.80 -2.37 -34.82
N SER A 12 33.77 -1.06 -34.56
CA SER A 12 33.71 -0.51 -33.19
C SER A 12 32.33 -0.76 -32.65
N ILE A 13 32.14 -1.77 -31.81
CA ILE A 13 30.95 -1.95 -30.99
C ILE A 13 30.99 -0.85 -29.93
N LEU A 14 30.27 0.25 -30.16
CA LEU A 14 29.92 1.18 -29.08
C LEU A 14 28.97 0.44 -28.13
N CYS A 15 29.51 -0.08 -27.03
CA CYS A 15 28.71 -0.39 -25.87
C CYS A 15 28.19 0.94 -25.31
N LEU A 16 27.00 1.34 -25.70
CA LEU A 16 26.20 2.29 -24.94
C LEU A 16 25.88 1.60 -23.61
N SER A 17 26.71 1.83 -22.61
CA SER A 17 26.31 1.63 -21.24
C SER A 17 25.19 2.65 -20.97
N ALA A 18 23.94 2.25 -21.19
CA ALA A 18 22.83 2.93 -20.56
C ALA A 18 23.15 2.90 -19.06
N ASN A 19 23.44 4.06 -18.48
CA ASN A 19 23.43 4.19 -17.03
C ASN A 19 22.02 3.84 -16.60
N ALA A 20 21.80 2.58 -16.20
CA ALA A 20 20.59 2.19 -15.52
C ALA A 20 20.53 3.09 -14.28
N GLN A 21 19.56 3.98 -14.23
CA GLN A 21 19.29 4.78 -13.04
C GLN A 21 19.05 3.78 -11.92
N SER A 22 19.93 3.80 -10.91
CA SER A 22 19.74 2.92 -9.76
C SER A 22 18.53 3.40 -9.00
N PHE A 23 17.57 2.51 -8.75
CA PHE A 23 16.43 2.81 -7.89
C PHE A 23 16.92 3.14 -6.47
N GLU A 24 16.18 4.02 -5.81
CA GLU A 24 16.40 4.29 -4.40
C GLU A 24 16.24 3.02 -3.56
N THR A 25 16.96 2.95 -2.46
CA THR A 25 16.83 1.85 -1.52
C THR A 25 15.47 1.85 -0.84
N ALA A 26 15.04 0.70 -0.31
CA ALA A 26 13.82 0.58 0.49
C ALA A 26 13.79 1.58 1.66
N THR A 27 14.94 1.85 2.30
CA THR A 27 15.06 2.84 3.39
C THR A 27 14.80 4.27 2.90
N GLU A 28 15.32 4.62 1.73
CA GLU A 28 15.06 5.93 1.11
C GLU A 28 13.61 6.05 0.68
N ALA A 29 13.04 5.02 0.05
CA ALA A 29 11.64 4.98 -0.34
C ALA A 29 10.70 5.20 0.85
N VAL A 30 10.92 4.47 1.97
CA VAL A 30 10.11 4.63 3.19
C VAL A 30 10.19 6.05 3.73
N LYS A 31 11.39 6.66 3.76
CA LYS A 31 11.55 8.05 4.17
C LYS A 31 10.83 9.02 3.25
N ASN A 32 10.87 8.76 1.95
CA ASN A 32 10.30 9.63 0.92
C ASN A 32 8.77 9.49 0.79
N MET A 33 8.18 8.33 1.11
CA MET A 33 6.73 8.13 1.19
C MET A 33 6.06 9.05 2.22
N LYS A 34 6.74 9.36 3.32
CA LYS A 34 6.28 10.27 4.38
C LYS A 34 5.02 9.79 5.06
N VAL A 35 3.88 10.40 4.73
CA VAL A 35 2.55 10.05 5.21
C VAL A 35 1.66 9.72 4.03
N GLY A 36 0.93 8.62 4.15
CA GLY A 36 0.09 8.07 3.10
C GLY A 36 -1.36 7.85 3.53
N TRP A 37 -2.14 7.46 2.56
CA TRP A 37 -3.56 7.14 2.70
C TRP A 37 -3.89 5.87 1.90
N ASN A 38 -4.90 5.13 2.35
CA ASN A 38 -5.42 3.96 1.64
C ASN A 38 -6.65 4.34 0.80
N LEU A 39 -6.62 4.06 -0.50
CA LEU A 39 -7.78 4.11 -1.39
C LEU A 39 -8.62 2.84 -1.18
N GLY A 40 -9.05 2.60 0.06
CA GLY A 40 -9.79 1.41 0.45
C GLY A 40 -11.28 1.46 0.10
N ASN A 41 -11.92 0.29 0.17
CA ASN A 41 -13.32 0.05 -0.20
C ASN A 41 -13.65 0.41 -1.65
N THR A 42 -12.69 0.26 -2.55
CA THR A 42 -12.79 0.64 -3.95
C THR A 42 -12.42 -0.55 -4.86
N LEU A 43 -11.14 -0.66 -5.24
CA LEU A 43 -10.65 -1.77 -6.06
C LEU A 43 -10.45 -3.07 -5.25
N ASP A 44 -10.59 -3.01 -3.94
CA ASP A 44 -10.58 -4.13 -3.02
C ASP A 44 -11.98 -4.74 -2.78
N SER A 45 -13.04 -4.12 -3.30
CA SER A 45 -14.41 -4.59 -3.10
C SER A 45 -14.64 -5.98 -3.69
N ASN A 46 -15.32 -6.82 -2.93
CA ASN A 46 -15.67 -8.19 -3.30
C ASN A 46 -16.91 -8.65 -2.52
N SER A 47 -17.55 -9.76 -2.91
CA SER A 47 -18.70 -10.29 -2.18
C SER A 47 -18.32 -10.97 -0.86
N GLY A 48 -17.13 -11.54 -0.77
CA GLY A 48 -16.54 -12.06 0.47
C GLY A 48 -17.15 -13.32 1.06
N ASP A 49 -18.22 -13.86 0.47
CA ASP A 49 -18.88 -15.08 0.93
C ASP A 49 -19.32 -15.95 -0.26
N VAL A 50 -18.77 -17.17 -0.34
CA VAL A 50 -19.11 -18.14 -1.40
C VAL A 50 -20.60 -18.45 -1.47
N ASN A 51 -21.35 -18.31 -0.37
CA ASN A 51 -22.78 -18.53 -0.30
C ASN A 51 -23.60 -17.29 -0.70
N ASN A 52 -22.96 -16.12 -0.75
CA ASN A 52 -23.62 -14.86 -1.03
C ASN A 52 -22.77 -13.98 -1.95
N MET A 53 -22.59 -14.45 -3.16
CA MET A 53 -21.84 -13.75 -4.22
C MET A 53 -22.72 -12.65 -4.85
N TRP A 54 -23.10 -11.65 -4.06
CA TRP A 54 -24.14 -10.68 -4.43
C TRP A 54 -23.68 -9.71 -5.52
N ILE A 55 -22.41 -9.30 -5.53
CA ILE A 55 -21.89 -8.42 -6.61
C ILE A 55 -21.96 -9.17 -7.93
N GLU A 56 -21.44 -10.39 -7.95
CA GLU A 56 -21.37 -11.24 -9.15
C GLU A 56 -22.73 -11.69 -9.66
N ALA A 57 -23.72 -11.78 -8.77
CA ALA A 57 -25.07 -12.20 -9.13
C ALA A 57 -25.96 -11.05 -9.63
N TRP A 58 -25.77 -9.82 -9.12
CA TRP A 58 -26.70 -8.71 -9.35
C TRP A 58 -26.14 -7.57 -10.19
N THR A 59 -24.87 -7.63 -10.58
CA THR A 59 -24.24 -6.57 -11.38
C THR A 59 -23.79 -7.09 -12.75
N GLY A 60 -23.33 -6.17 -13.60
CA GLY A 60 -22.69 -6.50 -14.88
C GLY A 60 -21.25 -6.98 -14.73
N ARG A 61 -20.71 -7.05 -13.50
CA ARG A 61 -19.33 -7.41 -13.18
C ARG A 61 -18.30 -6.52 -13.88
N THR A 62 -18.68 -5.28 -14.14
CA THR A 62 -17.75 -4.29 -14.70
C THR A 62 -16.83 -3.75 -13.60
N PRO A 63 -15.64 -3.21 -13.93
CA PRO A 63 -14.80 -2.56 -12.93
C PRO A 63 -15.54 -1.51 -12.09
N SER A 64 -16.39 -0.71 -12.72
CA SER A 64 -17.22 0.30 -12.04
C SER A 64 -18.25 -0.30 -11.08
N ASP A 65 -18.76 -1.51 -11.34
CA ASP A 65 -19.70 -2.16 -10.41
C ASP A 65 -18.99 -2.52 -9.11
N TYR A 66 -17.76 -3.05 -9.20
CA TYR A 66 -16.95 -3.37 -8.02
C TYR A 66 -16.49 -2.11 -7.28
N GLU A 67 -15.96 -1.09 -7.97
CA GLU A 67 -15.57 0.17 -7.30
C GLU A 67 -16.70 0.77 -6.45
N LYS A 68 -17.95 0.60 -6.88
CA LYS A 68 -19.12 1.15 -6.20
C LYS A 68 -19.75 0.21 -5.18
N ALA A 69 -19.39 -1.05 -5.17
CA ALA A 69 -20.08 -2.08 -4.39
C ALA A 69 -20.08 -1.80 -2.89
N TRP A 70 -19.01 -1.22 -2.35
CA TRP A 70 -18.90 -0.87 -0.93
C TRP A 70 -19.13 0.61 -0.64
N GLY A 71 -19.96 1.28 -1.47
CA GLY A 71 -20.45 2.63 -1.22
C GLY A 71 -19.50 3.76 -1.64
N GLN A 72 -18.42 3.44 -2.33
CA GLN A 72 -17.53 4.48 -2.87
C GLN A 72 -17.92 4.83 -4.31
N PRO A 73 -17.64 6.03 -4.79
CA PRO A 73 -17.80 6.36 -6.21
C PRO A 73 -16.60 5.82 -7.02
N VAL A 74 -16.76 5.80 -8.33
CA VAL A 74 -15.64 5.55 -9.24
C VAL A 74 -14.53 6.59 -9.00
N THR A 75 -13.32 6.12 -8.75
CA THR A 75 -12.16 6.97 -8.43
C THR A 75 -11.80 7.89 -9.59
N LYS A 76 -11.54 9.17 -9.26
CA LYS A 76 -11.12 10.20 -10.20
C LYS A 76 -9.77 10.80 -9.79
N PRO A 77 -8.98 11.35 -10.74
CA PRO A 77 -7.68 11.92 -10.45
C PRO A 77 -7.75 13.12 -9.48
N GLU A 78 -8.87 13.86 -9.45
CA GLU A 78 -9.07 14.99 -8.54
C GLU A 78 -9.02 14.58 -7.07
N LEU A 79 -9.50 13.37 -6.74
CA LEU A 79 -9.40 12.82 -5.39
C LEU A 79 -7.94 12.68 -4.97
N ILE A 80 -7.12 12.07 -5.81
CA ILE A 80 -5.68 11.88 -5.54
C ILE A 80 -4.97 13.23 -5.41
N LYS A 81 -5.29 14.16 -6.31
CA LYS A 81 -4.75 15.53 -6.24
C LYS A 81 -5.08 16.22 -4.92
N MET A 82 -6.30 16.07 -4.40
CA MET A 82 -6.69 16.62 -3.10
C MET A 82 -5.78 16.12 -1.97
N PHE A 83 -5.49 14.82 -1.93
CA PHE A 83 -4.56 14.26 -0.94
C PHE A 83 -3.13 14.81 -1.11
N LYS A 84 -2.65 14.92 -2.37
CA LYS A 84 -1.35 15.54 -2.65
C LYS A 84 -1.28 16.97 -2.14
N ASP A 85 -2.28 17.77 -2.45
CA ASP A 85 -2.34 19.19 -2.05
C ASP A 85 -2.41 19.34 -0.52
N ALA A 86 -2.98 18.37 0.18
CA ALA A 86 -3.04 18.32 1.65
C ALA A 86 -1.71 17.88 2.30
N GLY A 87 -0.73 17.42 1.54
CA GLY A 87 0.59 17.04 2.05
C GLY A 87 0.84 15.54 2.14
N PHE A 88 -0.08 14.69 1.70
CA PHE A 88 0.18 13.26 1.55
C PHE A 88 1.15 13.03 0.38
N ASN A 89 2.06 12.09 0.53
CA ASN A 89 3.06 11.79 -0.50
C ASN A 89 3.03 10.34 -0.97
N ALA A 90 2.10 9.55 -0.46
CA ALA A 90 1.93 8.16 -0.87
C ALA A 90 0.45 7.75 -0.82
N ILE A 91 0.05 6.89 -1.76
CA ILE A 91 -1.27 6.24 -1.77
C ILE A 91 -1.05 4.74 -1.86
N ARG A 92 -1.66 3.98 -0.94
CA ARG A 92 -1.78 2.53 -1.08
C ARG A 92 -3.11 2.23 -1.77
N ILE A 93 -3.06 1.43 -2.83
CA ILE A 93 -4.21 1.00 -3.62
C ILE A 93 -4.45 -0.48 -3.32
N PRO A 94 -5.36 -0.80 -2.38
CA PRO A 94 -5.80 -2.17 -2.17
C PRO A 94 -6.54 -2.70 -3.41
N VAL A 95 -6.17 -3.90 -3.88
CA VAL A 95 -6.81 -4.53 -5.05
C VAL A 95 -7.10 -5.99 -4.76
N THR A 96 -8.35 -6.40 -4.92
CA THR A 96 -8.76 -7.80 -4.88
C THR A 96 -8.80 -8.35 -6.31
N TRP A 97 -8.13 -9.46 -6.57
CA TRP A 97 -7.93 -9.97 -7.92
C TRP A 97 -8.82 -11.15 -8.28
N TYR A 98 -9.17 -12.02 -7.32
CA TYR A 98 -9.94 -13.23 -7.62
C TYR A 98 -11.28 -12.97 -8.34
N PRO A 99 -12.02 -11.88 -8.10
CA PRO A 99 -13.26 -11.61 -8.81
C PRO A 99 -13.05 -11.28 -10.29
N HIS A 100 -11.83 -10.92 -10.64
CA HIS A 100 -11.46 -10.39 -11.95
C HIS A 100 -10.58 -11.35 -12.76
N MET A 101 -10.62 -12.65 -12.43
CA MET A 101 -9.98 -13.67 -13.23
C MET A 101 -10.92 -14.14 -14.33
N GLU A 102 -10.40 -14.37 -15.55
CA GLU A 102 -11.19 -14.95 -16.64
C GLU A 102 -11.76 -16.32 -16.25
N ALA A 103 -12.96 -16.61 -16.73
CA ALA A 103 -13.68 -17.86 -16.49
C ALA A 103 -14.02 -18.18 -15.02
N THR A 104 -14.03 -17.18 -14.14
CA THR A 104 -14.48 -17.33 -12.74
C THR A 104 -15.97 -16.99 -12.60
N PHE A 105 -16.67 -17.58 -11.63
CA PHE A 105 -18.09 -17.35 -11.29
C PHE A 105 -19.11 -17.75 -12.35
N ASN A 106 -18.82 -18.74 -13.20
CA ASN A 106 -19.79 -19.26 -14.15
C ASN A 106 -20.98 -19.95 -13.44
N SER A 107 -20.75 -20.47 -12.23
CA SER A 107 -21.78 -21.10 -11.38
C SER A 107 -22.68 -20.10 -10.64
N VAL A 108 -22.21 -18.85 -10.43
CA VAL A 108 -22.94 -17.85 -9.66
C VAL A 108 -24.07 -17.24 -10.49
N LYS A 109 -25.32 -17.39 -10.01
CA LYS A 109 -26.52 -16.89 -10.68
C LYS A 109 -27.55 -16.38 -9.67
N TYR A 110 -28.30 -15.38 -10.06
CA TYR A 110 -29.53 -14.99 -9.37
C TYR A 110 -30.74 -15.68 -9.99
N ASN A 111 -31.55 -16.29 -9.16
CA ASN A 111 -32.81 -16.91 -9.60
C ASN A 111 -33.97 -15.99 -9.25
N GLU A 112 -34.54 -15.36 -10.27
CA GLU A 112 -35.67 -14.41 -10.11
C GLU A 112 -36.92 -15.06 -9.53
N SER A 113 -37.18 -16.33 -9.84
CA SER A 113 -38.36 -17.05 -9.38
C SER A 113 -38.31 -17.37 -7.88
N THR A 114 -37.16 -17.77 -7.39
CA THR A 114 -36.95 -18.12 -5.96
C THR A 114 -36.40 -16.99 -5.14
N LYS A 115 -35.99 -15.87 -5.77
CA LYS A 115 -35.32 -14.72 -5.13
C LYS A 115 -34.07 -15.16 -4.35
N SER A 116 -33.33 -16.11 -4.88
CA SER A 116 -32.13 -16.70 -4.23
C SER A 116 -30.91 -16.63 -5.12
N LEU A 117 -29.75 -16.61 -4.47
CA LEU A 117 -28.46 -16.74 -5.12
C LEU A 117 -28.04 -18.21 -5.21
N THR A 118 -27.40 -18.58 -6.32
CA THR A 118 -26.68 -19.84 -6.40
C THR A 118 -25.30 -19.63 -5.76
N PRO A 119 -24.91 -20.44 -4.76
CA PRO A 119 -23.56 -20.37 -4.20
C PRO A 119 -22.47 -20.57 -5.27
N TRP A 120 -21.32 -19.99 -5.04
CA TRP A 120 -20.17 -20.22 -5.91
C TRP A 120 -19.60 -21.62 -5.69
N ASP A 121 -19.66 -22.43 -6.73
CA ASP A 121 -19.08 -23.79 -6.74
C ASP A 121 -17.61 -23.73 -7.16
N TYR A 122 -16.74 -23.22 -6.28
CA TYR A 122 -15.32 -23.03 -6.56
C TYR A 122 -14.55 -24.36 -6.85
N VAL A 123 -15.14 -25.52 -6.62
CA VAL A 123 -14.55 -26.83 -6.95
C VAL A 123 -14.67 -27.10 -8.44
N ASN A 124 -15.87 -26.89 -9.01
CA ASN A 124 -16.16 -27.10 -10.45
C ASN A 124 -16.03 -25.81 -11.27
N ASP A 125 -15.96 -24.67 -10.62
CA ASP A 125 -15.79 -23.33 -11.20
C ASP A 125 -14.65 -22.60 -10.48
N PRO A 126 -13.41 -23.09 -10.56
CA PRO A 126 -12.29 -22.55 -9.80
C PRO A 126 -11.87 -21.17 -10.30
N ILE A 127 -11.17 -20.43 -9.45
CA ILE A 127 -10.54 -19.17 -9.84
C ILE A 127 -9.60 -19.40 -11.02
N GLY A 128 -9.74 -18.58 -12.05
CA GLY A 128 -8.85 -18.58 -13.21
C GLY A 128 -7.41 -18.15 -12.87
N THR A 129 -6.58 -18.12 -13.88
CA THR A 129 -5.16 -17.67 -13.75
C THR A 129 -4.86 -16.45 -14.59
N LYS A 130 -5.78 -16.00 -15.43
CA LYS A 130 -5.62 -14.84 -16.31
C LYS A 130 -6.49 -13.69 -15.86
N ILE A 131 -5.88 -12.53 -15.62
CA ILE A 131 -6.58 -11.31 -15.21
C ILE A 131 -7.37 -10.77 -16.40
N GLN A 132 -8.61 -10.37 -16.16
CA GLN A 132 -9.44 -9.71 -17.15
C GLN A 132 -8.81 -8.39 -17.60
N ALA A 133 -8.67 -8.19 -18.90
CA ALA A 133 -8.03 -7.00 -19.45
C ALA A 133 -8.70 -5.68 -19.05
N ALA A 134 -10.03 -5.68 -18.89
CA ALA A 134 -10.77 -4.51 -18.43
C ALA A 134 -10.43 -4.10 -17.00
N TRP A 135 -10.21 -5.11 -16.12
CA TRP A 135 -9.81 -4.84 -14.73
C TRP A 135 -8.37 -4.33 -14.67
N LEU A 136 -7.45 -5.02 -15.32
CA LEU A 136 -6.04 -4.63 -15.35
C LEU A 136 -5.88 -3.19 -15.88
N LYS A 137 -6.60 -2.85 -16.95
CA LYS A 137 -6.66 -1.49 -17.48
C LYS A 137 -7.18 -0.49 -16.43
N ARG A 138 -8.23 -0.83 -15.66
CA ARG A 138 -8.78 0.07 -14.65
C ARG A 138 -7.80 0.28 -13.50
N VAL A 139 -7.14 -0.77 -13.03
CA VAL A 139 -6.07 -0.66 -12.01
C VAL A 139 -4.94 0.23 -12.52
N HIS A 140 -4.52 0.05 -13.78
CA HIS A 140 -3.52 0.88 -14.43
C HIS A 140 -3.90 2.37 -14.40
N GLU A 141 -5.13 2.70 -14.81
CA GLU A 141 -5.62 4.09 -14.78
C GLU A 141 -5.53 4.72 -13.38
N VAL A 142 -5.88 3.97 -12.32
CA VAL A 142 -5.84 4.47 -10.95
C VAL A 142 -4.41 4.62 -10.44
N VAL A 143 -3.51 3.71 -10.81
CA VAL A 143 -2.06 3.86 -10.55
C VAL A 143 -1.52 5.11 -11.23
N ASP A 144 -1.89 5.37 -12.48
CA ASP A 144 -1.50 6.58 -13.21
C ASP A 144 -1.97 7.86 -12.52
N TYR A 145 -3.15 7.87 -11.90
CA TYR A 145 -3.62 9.03 -11.13
C TYR A 145 -2.66 9.37 -9.99
N VAL A 146 -2.08 8.37 -9.32
CA VAL A 146 -1.12 8.57 -8.22
C VAL A 146 0.24 9.00 -8.75
N ILE A 147 0.79 8.26 -9.71
CA ILE A 147 2.13 8.50 -10.27
C ILE A 147 2.21 9.87 -10.95
N SER A 148 1.15 10.28 -11.68
CA SER A 148 1.10 11.59 -12.33
C SER A 148 1.16 12.79 -11.37
N GLN A 149 0.84 12.58 -10.08
CA GLN A 149 1.01 13.59 -9.04
C GLN A 149 2.43 13.58 -8.42
N GLY A 150 3.34 12.74 -8.90
CA GLY A 150 4.67 12.54 -8.31
C GLY A 150 4.59 12.01 -6.88
N MET A 151 3.63 11.12 -6.62
CA MET A 151 3.43 10.43 -5.33
C MET A 151 3.90 8.98 -5.43
N TYR A 152 4.25 8.41 -4.30
CA TYR A 152 4.46 6.97 -4.19
C TYR A 152 3.13 6.23 -4.27
N CYS A 153 3.15 5.09 -4.94
CA CYS A 153 2.00 4.20 -5.10
C CYS A 153 2.38 2.80 -4.61
N ILE A 154 1.57 2.22 -3.74
CA ILE A 154 1.69 0.81 -3.34
C ILE A 154 0.51 0.05 -3.93
N LEU A 155 0.79 -0.93 -4.76
CA LEU A 155 -0.19 -1.82 -5.37
C LEU A 155 -0.05 -3.23 -4.78
N ASN A 156 -1.17 -3.84 -4.35
CA ASN A 156 -1.14 -5.12 -3.65
C ASN A 156 -2.10 -6.18 -4.20
N VAL A 157 -2.04 -7.36 -3.57
CA VAL A 157 -3.05 -8.43 -3.60
C VAL A 157 -3.76 -8.41 -2.24
N HIS A 158 -5.05 -8.00 -2.21
CA HIS A 158 -5.71 -7.61 -0.96
C HIS A 158 -6.61 -8.71 -0.39
N HIS A 159 -7.91 -8.73 -0.68
CA HIS A 159 -8.85 -9.72 -0.13
C HIS A 159 -8.79 -11.09 -0.83
N ASP A 160 -7.78 -11.33 -1.62
CA ASP A 160 -7.34 -12.68 -2.00
C ASP A 160 -6.80 -13.45 -0.77
N THR A 161 -6.51 -12.69 0.31
CA THR A 161 -6.14 -13.15 1.66
C THR A 161 -7.17 -12.67 2.69
N GLY A 162 -7.01 -13.06 3.95
CA GLY A 162 -7.85 -12.61 5.06
C GLY A 162 -8.78 -13.68 5.59
N ALA A 163 -9.81 -13.26 6.35
CA ALA A 163 -10.73 -14.15 7.04
C ALA A 163 -11.97 -14.57 6.21
N SER A 164 -12.14 -14.01 5.02
CA SER A 164 -13.25 -14.35 4.13
C SER A 164 -13.15 -15.79 3.62
N ASN A 165 -14.28 -16.47 3.44
CA ASN A 165 -14.27 -17.84 2.87
C ASN A 165 -14.01 -17.85 1.35
N THR A 166 -13.92 -16.69 0.72
CA THR A 166 -13.46 -16.51 -0.68
C THR A 166 -11.96 -16.30 -0.78
N ALA A 167 -11.26 -16.07 0.34
CA ALA A 167 -9.81 -15.92 0.35
C ALA A 167 -9.14 -17.24 -0.06
N TRP A 168 -8.36 -17.19 -1.12
CA TRP A 168 -7.72 -18.37 -1.71
C TRP A 168 -6.23 -18.50 -1.35
N ILE A 169 -5.62 -17.43 -0.85
CA ILE A 169 -4.24 -17.40 -0.34
C ILE A 169 -4.28 -17.49 1.17
N VAL A 170 -3.86 -18.62 1.70
CA VAL A 170 -3.92 -18.95 3.12
C VAL A 170 -2.54 -19.37 3.62
N ALA A 171 -2.15 -18.93 4.80
CA ALA A 171 -0.89 -19.29 5.45
C ALA A 171 -0.90 -20.75 5.92
N SER A 172 -0.78 -21.68 4.99
CA SER A 172 -0.72 -23.12 5.20
C SER A 172 0.13 -23.76 4.08
N GLY A 173 1.00 -24.70 4.46
CA GLY A 173 1.85 -25.41 3.49
C GLY A 173 1.04 -26.13 2.42
N ALA A 174 -0.07 -26.76 2.78
CA ALA A 174 -0.97 -27.42 1.84
C ALA A 174 -1.59 -26.43 0.84
N ASN A 175 -2.01 -25.24 1.31
CA ASN A 175 -2.54 -24.18 0.46
C ASN A 175 -1.47 -23.65 -0.48
N TYR A 176 -0.26 -23.38 0.02
CA TYR A 176 0.84 -22.92 -0.83
C TYR A 176 1.11 -23.89 -1.98
N GLU A 177 1.24 -25.19 -1.72
CA GLU A 177 1.49 -26.19 -2.76
C GLU A 177 0.37 -26.23 -3.82
N GLN A 178 -0.87 -25.99 -3.41
CA GLN A 178 -2.01 -25.93 -4.31
C GLN A 178 -2.08 -24.65 -5.13
N GLN A 179 -1.73 -23.51 -4.55
CA GLN A 179 -2.02 -22.19 -5.10
C GLN A 179 -0.80 -21.45 -5.67
N LYS A 180 0.42 -21.91 -5.42
CA LYS A 180 1.65 -21.21 -5.82
C LYS A 180 1.67 -20.84 -7.30
N ASN A 181 1.29 -21.74 -8.19
CA ASN A 181 1.32 -21.48 -9.63
C ASN A 181 0.34 -20.37 -10.04
N ARG A 182 -0.84 -20.33 -9.41
CA ARG A 182 -1.82 -19.25 -9.61
C ARG A 182 -1.30 -17.94 -9.06
N PHE A 183 -0.76 -17.94 -7.84
CA PHE A 183 -0.18 -16.77 -7.20
C PHE A 183 0.95 -16.16 -8.04
N GLU A 184 1.87 -16.98 -8.51
CA GLU A 184 2.95 -16.57 -9.40
C GLU A 184 2.42 -16.06 -10.75
N ALA A 185 1.39 -16.70 -11.33
CA ALA A 185 0.77 -16.24 -12.58
C ALA A 185 0.09 -14.88 -12.44
N VAL A 186 -0.56 -14.60 -11.29
CA VAL A 186 -1.15 -13.29 -10.99
C VAL A 186 -0.06 -12.23 -10.87
N TRP A 187 0.96 -12.48 -10.04
CA TRP A 187 2.05 -11.52 -9.86
C TRP A 187 2.87 -11.28 -11.12
N LYS A 188 3.07 -12.30 -11.93
CA LYS A 188 3.74 -12.13 -13.23
C LYS A 188 2.98 -11.15 -14.13
N GLN A 189 1.66 -11.27 -14.25
CA GLN A 189 0.85 -10.36 -15.07
C GLN A 189 0.87 -8.93 -14.52
N ILE A 190 0.71 -8.76 -13.20
CA ILE A 190 0.81 -7.45 -12.57
C ILE A 190 2.21 -6.84 -12.82
N ALA A 191 3.25 -7.60 -12.57
CA ALA A 191 4.62 -7.11 -12.73
C ALA A 191 4.97 -6.78 -14.19
N GLU A 192 4.49 -7.56 -15.16
CA GLU A 192 4.69 -7.27 -16.58
C GLU A 192 3.95 -6.00 -17.03
N GLU A 193 2.72 -5.77 -16.54
CA GLU A 193 1.93 -4.57 -16.86
C GLU A 193 2.63 -3.29 -16.42
N PHE A 194 3.21 -3.31 -15.21
CA PHE A 194 3.77 -2.12 -14.58
C PHE A 194 5.31 -2.06 -14.59
N LYS A 195 5.99 -2.87 -15.37
CA LYS A 195 7.45 -3.00 -15.29
C LYS A 195 8.23 -1.75 -15.70
N GLU A 196 7.63 -0.86 -16.50
CA GLU A 196 8.28 0.36 -16.96
C GLU A 196 8.11 1.56 -16.00
N TYR A 197 7.28 1.41 -14.94
CA TYR A 197 7.14 2.44 -13.91
C TYR A 197 8.43 2.58 -13.10
N ASP A 198 8.74 3.81 -12.70
CA ASP A 198 9.91 4.12 -11.89
C ASP A 198 9.77 3.65 -10.43
N GLU A 199 10.67 4.12 -9.58
CA GLU A 199 10.76 3.76 -8.16
C GLU A 199 9.58 4.21 -7.30
N HIS A 200 8.73 5.12 -7.80
CA HIS A 200 7.54 5.56 -7.08
C HIS A 200 6.43 4.50 -7.02
N LEU A 201 6.44 3.49 -7.89
CA LEU A 201 5.54 2.36 -7.79
C LEU A 201 6.20 1.21 -7.03
N LEU A 202 5.60 0.78 -5.92
CA LEU A 202 5.99 -0.38 -5.14
C LEU A 202 4.92 -1.47 -5.23
N PHE A 203 5.35 -2.73 -5.09
CA PHE A 203 4.42 -3.87 -5.01
C PHE A 203 4.42 -4.47 -3.61
N GLU A 204 3.24 -4.81 -3.11
CA GLU A 204 3.02 -5.51 -1.84
C GLU A 204 2.45 -6.89 -2.12
N GLY A 205 3.18 -7.94 -1.73
CA GLY A 205 2.95 -9.32 -2.16
C GLY A 205 1.58 -9.89 -1.82
N TYR A 206 1.07 -9.57 -0.67
CA TYR A 206 -0.21 -10.03 -0.11
C TYR A 206 -0.59 -9.15 1.08
N ASN A 207 -1.89 -9.03 1.36
CA ASN A 207 -2.39 -8.28 2.51
C ASN A 207 -2.30 -9.10 3.82
N GLU A 208 -3.35 -9.25 4.56
CA GLU A 208 -3.44 -9.89 5.87
C GLU A 208 -3.62 -11.41 5.72
N MET A 209 -2.55 -12.14 5.45
CA MET A 209 -2.59 -13.58 5.26
C MET A 209 -2.70 -14.29 6.61
N LEU A 210 -3.80 -14.99 6.81
CA LEU A 210 -4.10 -15.78 8.01
C LEU A 210 -3.88 -17.27 7.79
N ASP A 211 -3.80 -18.04 8.88
CA ASP A 211 -3.74 -19.48 8.84
C ASP A 211 -5.09 -20.12 8.40
N LYS A 212 -5.09 -21.44 8.23
CA LYS A 212 -6.27 -22.21 7.81
C LYS A 212 -7.46 -22.15 8.79
N TYR A 213 -7.29 -21.56 9.97
CA TYR A 213 -8.32 -21.38 10.98
C TYR A 213 -8.79 -19.93 11.09
N ASN A 214 -8.31 -19.03 10.23
CA ASN A 214 -8.55 -17.59 10.29
C ASN A 214 -8.17 -16.99 11.65
N SER A 215 -7.03 -17.44 12.19
CA SER A 215 -6.57 -17.04 13.52
C SER A 215 -5.84 -15.72 13.46
N TRP A 216 -6.51 -14.64 13.81
CA TRP A 216 -5.84 -13.37 14.03
C TRP A 216 -4.83 -13.51 15.17
N CYS A 217 -3.58 -13.15 14.90
CA CYS A 217 -2.49 -13.22 15.87
C CYS A 217 -2.31 -14.59 16.52
N PHE A 218 -2.60 -15.70 15.81
CA PHE A 218 -2.57 -17.05 16.34
C PHE A 218 -3.39 -17.23 17.65
N SER A 219 -4.43 -16.43 17.81
CA SER A 219 -5.33 -16.49 18.94
C SER A 219 -6.31 -17.67 18.82
N THR A 220 -7.31 -17.69 19.69
CA THR A 220 -8.38 -18.70 19.65
C THR A 220 -9.39 -18.49 18.51
N PHE A 221 -9.31 -17.43 17.73
CA PHE A 221 -10.22 -17.18 16.62
C PHE A 221 -10.15 -18.32 15.61
N GLY A 222 -11.31 -18.85 15.23
CA GLY A 222 -11.42 -19.93 14.27
C GLY A 222 -10.91 -21.30 14.75
N ARG A 223 -10.38 -21.39 15.99
CA ARG A 223 -9.85 -22.63 16.57
C ARG A 223 -10.22 -22.76 18.03
N SER A 224 -10.79 -23.89 18.42
CA SER A 224 -10.95 -24.27 19.83
C SER A 224 -9.59 -24.77 20.39
N GLY A 225 -9.20 -24.35 21.59
CA GLY A 225 -7.99 -24.78 22.26
C GLY A 225 -6.78 -23.86 22.20
N GLY A 226 -6.91 -22.68 21.57
CA GLY A 226 -5.90 -21.62 21.61
C GLY A 226 -4.69 -21.85 20.68
N TYR A 227 -3.56 -21.25 21.04
CA TYR A 227 -2.32 -21.31 20.27
C TYR A 227 -1.81 -22.75 20.07
N ASN A 228 -1.35 -23.03 18.86
CA ASN A 228 -0.70 -24.28 18.52
C ASN A 228 0.60 -24.02 17.74
N ALA A 229 1.73 -24.45 18.33
CA ALA A 229 3.06 -24.19 17.75
C ALA A 229 3.28 -24.88 16.39
N THR A 230 2.66 -26.04 16.15
CA THR A 230 2.77 -26.76 14.87
C THR A 230 2.06 -26.00 13.76
N ASP A 231 0.83 -25.53 14.01
CA ASP A 231 0.06 -24.75 13.04
C ASP A 231 0.72 -23.37 12.80
N ALA A 232 1.26 -22.74 13.85
CA ALA A 232 2.01 -21.50 13.69
C ALA A 232 3.28 -21.69 12.84
N THR A 233 3.99 -22.80 13.04
CA THR A 233 5.18 -23.13 12.23
C THR A 233 4.80 -23.40 10.77
N ASP A 234 3.71 -24.11 10.50
CA ASP A 234 3.20 -24.32 9.14
C ASP A 234 2.82 -23.01 8.47
N ALA A 235 2.11 -22.13 9.19
CA ALA A 235 1.73 -20.81 8.70
C ALA A 235 2.94 -19.94 8.36
N TYR A 236 3.96 -19.87 9.22
CA TYR A 236 5.18 -19.11 8.92
C TYR A 236 5.94 -19.68 7.73
N ASN A 237 6.05 -20.99 7.61
CA ASN A 237 6.70 -21.63 6.46
C ASN A 237 5.96 -21.29 5.16
N ALA A 238 4.63 -21.31 5.18
CA ALA A 238 3.82 -20.95 4.03
C ALA A 238 3.99 -19.47 3.64
N ILE A 239 3.93 -18.54 4.60
CA ILE A 239 4.15 -17.10 4.34
C ILE A 239 5.54 -16.88 3.74
N ASN A 240 6.58 -17.51 4.30
CA ASN A 240 7.93 -17.40 3.77
C ASN A 240 8.02 -17.91 2.33
N SER A 241 7.29 -18.97 1.99
CA SER A 241 7.22 -19.52 0.63
C SER A 241 6.50 -18.57 -0.32
N TYR A 242 5.36 -18.02 0.08
CA TYR A 242 4.64 -17.01 -0.71
C TYR A 242 5.48 -15.73 -0.91
N ALA A 243 6.16 -15.25 0.13
CA ALA A 243 7.04 -14.11 0.04
C ALA A 243 8.19 -14.34 -0.96
N GLN A 244 8.79 -15.53 -0.92
CA GLN A 244 9.86 -15.90 -1.86
C GLN A 244 9.34 -16.03 -3.30
N SER A 245 8.18 -16.68 -3.50
CA SER A 245 7.53 -16.76 -4.83
C SER A 245 7.23 -15.37 -5.39
N PHE A 246 6.68 -14.46 -4.57
CA PHE A 246 6.40 -13.09 -4.96
C PHE A 246 7.67 -12.37 -5.45
N VAL A 247 8.70 -12.33 -4.59
CA VAL A 247 9.96 -11.65 -4.92
C VAL A 247 10.58 -12.24 -6.19
N SER A 248 10.70 -13.55 -6.27
CA SER A 248 11.31 -14.24 -7.41
C SER A 248 10.54 -13.99 -8.71
N THR A 249 9.21 -14.03 -8.66
CA THR A 249 8.35 -13.81 -9.82
C THR A 249 8.46 -12.38 -10.33
N VAL A 250 8.39 -11.38 -9.46
CA VAL A 250 8.53 -9.98 -9.85
C VAL A 250 9.90 -9.72 -10.47
N ARG A 251 10.98 -10.19 -9.84
CA ARG A 251 12.35 -10.02 -10.36
C ARG A 251 12.54 -10.65 -11.75
N ALA A 252 11.95 -11.82 -11.97
CA ALA A 252 12.05 -12.54 -13.23
C ALA A 252 11.43 -11.80 -14.44
N THR A 253 10.55 -10.84 -14.22
CA THR A 253 9.96 -10.03 -15.31
C THR A 253 10.95 -9.01 -15.88
N GLY A 254 12.02 -8.68 -15.16
CA GLY A 254 13.07 -7.75 -15.62
C GLY A 254 12.61 -6.28 -15.68
N GLY A 255 13.25 -5.49 -16.55
CA GLY A 255 12.99 -4.05 -16.60
C GLY A 255 13.22 -3.38 -15.24
N ASN A 256 12.40 -2.40 -14.90
CA ASN A 256 12.48 -1.71 -13.61
C ASN A 256 12.13 -2.60 -12.42
N ASN A 257 11.44 -3.71 -12.64
CA ASN A 257 11.14 -4.69 -11.59
C ASN A 257 12.41 -5.40 -11.07
N ALA A 258 13.52 -5.37 -11.80
CA ALA A 258 14.79 -5.91 -11.33
C ALA A 258 15.31 -5.22 -10.05
N GLN A 259 14.92 -3.95 -9.82
CA GLN A 259 15.35 -3.14 -8.67
C GLN A 259 14.20 -2.52 -7.87
N ARG A 260 12.95 -2.72 -8.28
CA ARG A 260 11.75 -2.17 -7.61
C ARG A 260 11.72 -2.57 -6.14
N ASN A 261 11.41 -1.62 -5.26
CA ASN A 261 11.17 -1.93 -3.85
C ASN A 261 9.89 -2.76 -3.68
N LEU A 262 10.01 -3.89 -2.97
CA LEU A 262 8.95 -4.85 -2.74
C LEU A 262 8.58 -4.90 -1.26
N ILE A 263 7.29 -5.11 -0.97
CA ILE A 263 6.76 -5.11 0.39
C ILE A 263 6.28 -6.50 0.74
N VAL A 264 6.72 -6.99 1.88
CA VAL A 264 6.36 -8.30 2.45
C VAL A 264 5.73 -8.08 3.82
N ASN A 265 4.55 -8.65 4.01
CA ASN A 265 3.77 -8.45 5.23
C ASN A 265 4.11 -9.50 6.29
N THR A 266 4.06 -9.11 7.55
CA THR A 266 4.14 -10.03 8.69
C THR A 266 2.88 -10.91 8.74
N TYR A 267 2.86 -11.95 9.59
CA TYR A 267 1.67 -12.80 9.74
C TYR A 267 0.45 -11.97 10.11
N GLY A 268 -0.61 -12.04 9.29
CA GLY A 268 -1.82 -11.20 9.45
C GLY A 268 -1.52 -9.71 9.58
N CYS A 269 -0.41 -9.25 9.03
CA CYS A 269 0.14 -7.90 9.23
C CYS A 269 0.34 -7.51 10.70
N CYS A 270 0.54 -8.49 11.60
CA CYS A 270 0.69 -8.24 13.03
C CYS A 270 1.79 -7.22 13.32
N SER A 271 1.47 -6.24 14.17
CA SER A 271 2.36 -5.16 14.55
C SER A 271 3.40 -5.54 15.61
N GLY A 272 3.19 -6.61 16.39
CA GLY A 272 4.07 -6.93 17.50
C GLY A 272 3.97 -5.94 18.67
N GLY A 273 4.99 -5.89 19.52
CA GLY A 273 5.07 -4.95 20.66
C GLY A 273 3.90 -5.08 21.61
N GLY A 274 3.25 -3.98 21.94
CA GLY A 274 2.10 -3.90 22.86
C GLY A 274 0.89 -4.79 22.57
N THR A 275 1.04 -5.78 21.69
CA THR A 275 -0.03 -6.75 21.44
C THR A 275 -0.39 -7.55 22.69
N TRP A 276 -1.68 -7.84 22.83
CA TRP A 276 -2.21 -8.74 23.87
C TRP A 276 -1.75 -10.21 23.71
N ASN A 277 -1.21 -10.59 22.53
CA ASN A 277 -0.77 -11.93 22.22
C ASN A 277 0.75 -12.05 22.32
N GLU A 278 1.23 -12.77 23.33
CA GLU A 278 2.66 -12.98 23.57
C GLU A 278 3.41 -13.67 22.42
N HIS A 279 2.69 -14.45 21.59
CA HIS A 279 3.27 -15.18 20.47
C HIS A 279 3.66 -14.26 19.29
N LEU A 280 3.18 -13.02 19.30
CA LEU A 280 3.38 -12.04 18.25
C LEU A 280 4.01 -10.72 18.74
N LYS A 281 4.62 -10.73 19.92
CA LYS A 281 5.43 -9.59 20.42
C LYS A 281 6.61 -9.27 19.49
N ASP A 282 7.18 -10.30 18.88
CA ASP A 282 8.14 -10.19 17.78
C ASP A 282 7.38 -10.40 16.46
N PRO A 283 7.12 -9.32 15.67
CA PRO A 283 6.34 -9.42 14.44
C PRO A 283 7.06 -10.21 13.33
N LEU A 284 8.36 -10.44 13.47
CA LEU A 284 9.15 -11.26 12.55
C LEU A 284 9.34 -12.72 13.01
N LYS A 285 8.84 -13.08 14.19
CA LYS A 285 9.06 -14.42 14.73
C LYS A 285 8.61 -15.48 13.71
N GLY A 286 9.56 -16.35 13.32
CA GLY A 286 9.32 -17.39 12.31
C GLY A 286 9.35 -16.91 10.85
N MET A 287 9.32 -15.63 10.58
CA MET A 287 9.47 -15.09 9.23
C MET A 287 10.94 -15.01 8.81
N LYS A 288 11.16 -15.12 7.50
CA LYS A 288 12.50 -14.99 6.89
C LYS A 288 12.52 -13.78 5.96
N TYR A 289 13.65 -13.12 5.90
CA TYR A 289 13.91 -12.14 4.85
C TYR A 289 14.02 -12.89 3.51
N PRO A 290 13.22 -12.56 2.48
CA PRO A 290 13.31 -13.25 1.19
C PRO A 290 14.69 -13.07 0.55
N SER A 291 15.19 -14.09 -0.15
CA SER A 291 16.33 -13.94 -1.04
C SER A 291 15.92 -13.06 -2.22
N ASP A 292 16.70 -12.02 -2.48
CA ASP A 292 16.39 -11.05 -3.53
C ASP A 292 17.55 -10.93 -4.53
N ALA A 293 17.25 -11.12 -5.82
CA ALA A 293 18.22 -10.96 -6.90
C ALA A 293 18.67 -9.48 -7.08
N ALA A 294 17.87 -8.50 -6.62
CA ALA A 294 18.26 -7.10 -6.57
C ALA A 294 19.37 -6.83 -5.54
N GLY A 295 19.64 -7.79 -4.67
CA GLY A 295 20.55 -7.63 -3.53
C GLY A 295 19.82 -7.13 -2.28
N ALA A 296 20.61 -6.83 -1.24
CA ALA A 296 20.04 -6.28 0.00
C ALA A 296 19.56 -4.84 -0.20
N GLY A 297 18.46 -4.48 0.48
CA GLY A 297 18.00 -3.10 0.56
C GLY A 297 16.83 -2.75 -0.36
N HIS A 298 16.17 -3.74 -0.98
CA HIS A 298 14.97 -3.52 -1.80
C HIS A 298 13.71 -4.24 -1.27
N ILE A 299 13.75 -4.70 -0.01
CA ILE A 299 12.60 -5.29 0.68
C ILE A 299 12.19 -4.40 1.84
N ILE A 300 10.88 -4.17 1.97
CA ILE A 300 10.22 -3.45 3.05
C ILE A 300 9.31 -4.44 3.78
N PHE A 301 9.31 -4.41 5.11
CA PHE A 301 8.28 -5.11 5.88
C PHE A 301 7.10 -4.20 6.20
N GLN A 302 5.90 -4.77 6.18
CA GLN A 302 4.68 -4.06 6.50
C GLN A 302 3.97 -4.68 7.70
N VAL A 303 3.43 -3.80 8.54
CA VAL A 303 2.55 -4.12 9.65
C VAL A 303 1.29 -3.28 9.60
N HIS A 304 0.20 -3.75 10.22
CA HIS A 304 -1.02 -3.00 10.43
C HIS A 304 -1.27 -2.83 11.93
N THR A 305 -1.94 -1.75 12.32
CA THR A 305 -2.27 -1.51 13.73
C THR A 305 -3.55 -0.71 13.89
N TYR A 306 -4.42 -1.20 14.77
CA TYR A 306 -5.70 -0.57 15.11
C TYR A 306 -5.88 -0.50 16.64
N PRO A 307 -5.08 0.31 17.37
CA PRO A 307 -5.22 0.46 18.80
C PRO A 307 -6.62 0.92 19.20
N ALA A 308 -7.19 0.29 20.21
CA ALA A 308 -8.47 0.69 20.75
C ALA A 308 -8.33 1.96 21.60
N LEU A 309 -9.25 2.91 21.44
CA LEU A 309 -9.32 4.10 22.27
C LEU A 309 -10.17 3.90 23.54
N ALA A 310 -10.97 2.85 23.59
CA ALA A 310 -11.75 2.45 24.73
C ALA A 310 -11.44 1.02 25.14
N ASP A 311 -11.56 0.72 26.43
CA ASP A 311 -11.49 -0.63 26.95
C ASP A 311 -12.65 -1.48 26.41
N SER A 312 -12.34 -2.67 25.90
CA SER A 312 -13.33 -3.54 25.25
C SER A 312 -14.44 -4.03 26.17
N ASN A 313 -14.14 -4.18 27.45
CA ASN A 313 -15.08 -4.73 28.46
C ASN A 313 -15.90 -3.61 29.11
N THR A 314 -15.24 -2.56 29.58
CA THR A 314 -15.89 -1.48 30.35
C THR A 314 -16.46 -0.37 29.46
N LYS A 315 -16.05 -0.33 28.16
CA LYS A 315 -16.36 0.74 27.20
C LYS A 315 -15.90 2.13 27.64
N LYS A 316 -15.09 2.23 28.70
CA LYS A 316 -14.52 3.49 29.17
C LYS A 316 -13.33 3.88 28.30
N ASP A 317 -13.16 5.19 28.11
CA ASP A 317 -12.01 5.73 27.40
C ASP A 317 -10.71 5.33 28.08
N ARG A 318 -9.76 4.93 27.29
CA ARG A 318 -8.37 4.73 27.73
C ARG A 318 -7.74 6.08 28.02
N THR A 319 -6.79 6.12 28.94
CA THR A 319 -5.98 7.34 29.14
C THR A 319 -5.04 7.52 27.93
N PHE A 320 -4.80 8.76 27.55
CA PHE A 320 -3.86 9.04 26.47
C PHE A 320 -2.46 8.48 26.77
N SER A 321 -2.02 8.51 28.03
CA SER A 321 -0.76 7.90 28.46
C SER A 321 -0.68 6.39 28.17
N SER A 322 -1.77 5.64 28.38
CA SER A 322 -1.78 4.20 28.07
C SER A 322 -1.69 3.94 26.57
N ILE A 323 -2.31 4.79 25.76
CA ILE A 323 -2.23 4.70 24.29
C ILE A 323 -0.81 5.06 23.82
N GLN A 324 -0.19 6.08 24.39
CA GLN A 324 1.20 6.43 24.08
C GLN A 324 2.17 5.30 24.42
N SER A 325 1.97 4.63 25.57
CA SER A 325 2.79 3.48 25.95
C SER A 325 2.68 2.36 24.92
N GLU A 326 1.47 2.00 24.49
CA GLU A 326 1.25 0.97 23.48
C GLU A 326 1.92 1.32 22.15
N ILE A 327 1.79 2.56 21.67
CA ILE A 327 2.45 3.02 20.45
C ILE A 327 3.97 2.92 20.58
N ASN A 328 4.53 3.35 21.71
CA ASN A 328 5.98 3.30 21.95
C ASN A 328 6.48 1.84 21.97
N ASP A 329 5.72 0.92 22.57
CA ASP A 329 6.07 -0.50 22.61
C ASP A 329 6.07 -1.11 21.21
N MET A 330 5.08 -0.77 20.39
CA MET A 330 5.03 -1.22 18.98
C MET A 330 6.21 -0.66 18.17
N VAL A 331 6.47 0.65 18.25
CA VAL A 331 7.61 1.28 17.54
C VAL A 331 8.93 0.67 17.99
N SER A 332 9.08 0.39 19.29
CA SER A 332 10.27 -0.31 19.83
C SER A 332 10.40 -1.72 19.26
N ALA A 333 9.31 -2.47 19.15
CA ALA A 333 9.31 -3.80 18.54
C ALA A 333 9.71 -3.72 17.06
N TRP A 334 9.19 -2.78 16.28
CA TRP A 334 9.55 -2.58 14.87
C TRP A 334 11.04 -2.24 14.71
N LYS A 335 11.57 -1.38 15.57
CA LYS A 335 13.01 -1.06 15.56
C LYS A 335 13.87 -2.28 15.90
N THR A 336 13.48 -3.03 16.92
CA THR A 336 14.25 -4.18 17.41
C THR A 336 14.20 -5.36 16.44
N HIS A 337 13.07 -5.65 15.84
CA HIS A 337 12.83 -6.88 15.09
C HIS A 337 12.86 -6.69 13.58
N LEU A 338 12.65 -5.47 13.08
CA LEU A 338 12.63 -5.16 11.66
C LEU A 338 13.81 -4.25 11.26
N VAL A 339 13.83 -3.02 11.74
CA VAL A 339 14.79 -2.00 11.29
C VAL A 339 16.23 -2.36 11.65
N SER A 340 16.48 -2.86 12.85
CA SER A 340 17.83 -3.25 13.29
C SER A 340 18.43 -4.43 12.50
N LYS A 341 17.59 -5.19 11.79
CA LYS A 341 18.00 -6.30 10.92
C LYS A 341 18.15 -5.89 9.45
N GLY A 342 18.09 -4.60 9.16
CA GLY A 342 18.30 -4.04 7.83
C GLY A 342 17.05 -3.99 6.94
N ALA A 343 15.87 -4.19 7.52
CA ALA A 343 14.62 -4.06 6.81
C ALA A 343 13.87 -2.81 7.29
N PRO A 344 13.64 -1.79 6.45
CA PRO A 344 12.75 -0.70 6.80
C PRO A 344 11.32 -1.22 6.94
N VAL A 345 10.49 -0.49 7.68
CA VAL A 345 9.10 -0.88 7.95
C VAL A 345 8.14 0.25 7.60
N ILE A 346 6.95 -0.13 7.13
CA ILE A 346 5.81 0.76 7.00
C ILE A 346 4.63 0.23 7.83
N VAL A 347 3.79 1.16 8.29
CA VAL A 347 2.46 0.85 8.82
C VAL A 347 1.49 1.05 7.66
N GLY A 348 1.20 -0.02 6.92
CA GLY A 348 0.41 0.01 5.69
C GLY A 348 -1.07 0.29 5.93
N GLU A 349 -1.56 -0.05 7.12
CA GLU A 349 -2.89 0.34 7.57
C GLU A 349 -2.85 0.71 9.06
N TRP A 350 -3.52 1.79 9.39
CA TRP A 350 -3.76 2.16 10.77
C TRP A 350 -5.04 2.99 10.91
N GLY A 351 -5.62 2.88 12.08
CA GLY A 351 -6.83 3.57 12.51
C GLY A 351 -7.10 3.21 13.96
N THR A 352 -8.36 3.14 14.33
CA THR A 352 -8.78 2.62 15.64
C THR A 352 -9.88 1.58 15.48
N SER A 353 -9.88 0.57 16.33
CA SER A 353 -10.82 -0.56 16.23
C SER A 353 -12.23 -0.25 16.74
N ASN A 354 -12.44 0.86 17.42
CA ASN A 354 -13.71 1.17 18.07
C ASN A 354 -14.11 2.66 18.01
N VAL A 355 -13.56 3.38 17.06
CA VAL A 355 -14.01 4.74 16.72
C VAL A 355 -14.06 4.84 15.20
N ASP A 356 -15.25 4.78 14.67
CA ASP A 356 -15.54 4.86 13.25
C ASP A 356 -16.52 6.02 13.05
N ALA A 357 -16.42 6.72 11.93
CA ALA A 357 -17.24 7.89 11.61
C ALA A 357 -18.75 7.60 11.61
N ASN A 358 -19.14 6.34 11.43
CA ASN A 358 -20.53 5.90 11.43
C ASN A 358 -21.00 5.43 12.83
N GLN A 359 -20.15 5.45 13.84
CA GLN A 359 -20.50 5.04 15.20
C GLN A 359 -20.73 6.25 16.10
N THR A 360 -21.70 6.13 16.99
CA THR A 360 -22.08 7.19 17.93
C THR A 360 -20.95 7.63 18.88
N ASP A 361 -19.95 6.79 19.10
CA ASP A 361 -18.79 7.12 19.95
C ASP A 361 -17.73 7.96 19.24
N TYR A 362 -17.82 8.13 17.93
CA TYR A 362 -16.84 8.91 17.18
C TYR A 362 -16.73 10.34 17.68
N ASP A 363 -17.85 11.03 17.85
CA ASP A 363 -17.87 12.40 18.35
C ASP A 363 -17.45 12.48 19.82
N VAL A 364 -17.86 11.51 20.63
CA VAL A 364 -17.51 11.43 22.05
C VAL A 364 -16.00 11.30 22.26
N ARG A 365 -15.31 10.52 21.40
CA ARG A 365 -13.87 10.27 21.50
C ARG A 365 -13.02 11.11 20.56
N ARG A 366 -13.63 12.08 19.89
CA ARG A 366 -12.95 12.88 18.85
C ARG A 366 -11.62 13.47 19.30
N SER A 367 -11.60 14.14 20.46
CA SER A 367 -10.39 14.73 21.01
C SER A 367 -9.28 13.70 21.27
N LEU A 368 -9.64 12.51 21.76
CA LEU A 368 -8.67 11.44 22.00
C LEU A 368 -8.14 10.85 20.68
N MET A 369 -9.01 10.71 19.70
CA MET A 369 -8.66 10.23 18.36
C MET A 369 -7.67 11.17 17.66
N LEU A 370 -7.89 12.48 17.72
CA LEU A 370 -6.97 13.46 17.11
C LEU A 370 -5.58 13.42 17.78
N LYS A 371 -5.53 13.33 19.12
CA LYS A 371 -4.27 13.16 19.86
C LYS A 371 -3.56 11.86 19.51
N PHE A 372 -4.31 10.77 19.40
CA PHE A 372 -3.78 9.46 18.98
C PHE A 372 -3.16 9.55 17.59
N ALA A 373 -3.88 10.11 16.62
CA ALA A 373 -3.44 10.22 15.23
C ALA A 373 -2.16 11.07 15.11
N GLU A 374 -2.13 12.25 15.73
CA GLU A 374 -0.95 13.11 15.76
C GLU A 374 0.25 12.39 16.38
N TYR A 375 0.06 11.71 17.51
CA TYR A 375 1.13 11.04 18.23
C TYR A 375 1.69 9.84 17.46
N LEU A 376 0.83 8.96 16.92
CA LEU A 376 1.25 7.79 16.16
C LEU A 376 2.09 8.22 14.94
N VAL A 377 1.58 9.16 14.16
CA VAL A 377 2.30 9.66 12.98
C VAL A 377 3.63 10.29 13.35
N LYS A 378 3.66 11.08 14.42
CA LYS A 378 4.90 11.68 14.92
C LYS A 378 5.92 10.62 15.34
N GLN A 379 5.52 9.62 16.12
CA GLN A 379 6.42 8.55 16.57
C GLN A 379 6.96 7.73 15.38
N CYS A 380 6.13 7.44 14.40
CA CYS A 380 6.55 6.75 13.18
C CYS A 380 7.55 7.60 12.39
N LYS A 381 7.26 8.88 12.14
CA LYS A 381 8.17 9.81 11.47
C LYS A 381 9.53 9.89 12.16
N ASP A 382 9.54 10.06 13.48
CA ASP A 382 10.78 10.21 14.27
C ASP A 382 11.66 8.95 14.22
N ASN A 383 11.10 7.81 13.77
CA ASN A 383 11.77 6.53 13.59
C ASN A 383 11.91 6.08 12.13
N ASN A 384 11.69 6.98 11.15
CA ASN A 384 11.75 6.71 9.71
C ASN A 384 10.79 5.59 9.27
N ILE A 385 9.56 5.60 9.77
CA ILE A 385 8.48 4.68 9.43
C ILE A 385 7.39 5.47 8.73
N ALA A 386 7.03 5.11 7.51
CA ALA A 386 5.89 5.70 6.81
C ALA A 386 4.58 5.06 7.28
N THR A 387 3.50 5.84 7.28
CA THR A 387 2.19 5.42 7.77
C THR A 387 1.10 5.69 6.75
N PHE A 388 0.13 4.79 6.65
CA PHE A 388 -0.99 4.90 5.71
C PHE A 388 -2.30 4.77 6.47
N TYR A 389 -3.04 5.90 6.62
CA TYR A 389 -4.32 5.88 7.30
C TYR A 389 -5.36 5.07 6.51
N TRP A 390 -6.13 4.21 7.22
CA TRP A 390 -7.17 3.43 6.56
C TRP A 390 -8.39 4.29 6.29
N MET A 391 -8.64 4.52 5.06
CA MET A 391 -9.64 5.08 4.16
C MET A 391 -10.54 6.25 4.61
N GLY A 392 -10.88 6.42 5.86
CA GLY A 392 -12.00 7.27 6.33
C GLY A 392 -11.80 8.79 6.32
N LEU A 393 -10.78 9.36 5.68
CA LEU A 393 -10.57 10.83 5.60
C LEU A 393 -11.44 11.49 4.54
N SER A 394 -11.77 10.76 3.48
CA SER A 394 -12.71 11.11 2.43
C SER A 394 -13.49 9.85 2.09
N ASP A 395 -14.81 9.89 2.21
CA ASP A 395 -15.65 8.70 2.12
C ASP A 395 -16.98 8.98 1.42
N GLY A 396 -17.53 7.99 0.72
CA GLY A 396 -18.79 8.10 0.01
C GLY A 396 -18.83 9.27 -0.97
N GLU A 397 -19.86 10.10 -0.89
CA GLU A 397 -20.07 11.24 -1.80
C GLU A 397 -18.93 12.26 -1.77
N HIS A 398 -18.20 12.37 -0.65
CA HIS A 398 -17.04 13.25 -0.51
C HIS A 398 -15.87 12.87 -1.41
N ARG A 399 -15.83 11.63 -1.95
CA ARG A 399 -14.89 11.25 -3.00
C ARG A 399 -15.34 11.68 -4.40
N SER A 400 -16.65 11.87 -4.61
CA SER A 400 -17.22 12.29 -5.90
C SER A 400 -16.94 13.77 -6.20
N VAL A 401 -17.09 14.60 -5.16
CA VAL A 401 -16.69 16.01 -5.15
C VAL A 401 -15.58 16.11 -4.09
N PRO A 402 -14.31 15.93 -4.48
CA PRO A 402 -13.25 15.66 -3.52
C PRO A 402 -13.17 16.67 -2.38
N GLU A 403 -13.49 16.21 -1.18
CA GLU A 403 -13.36 16.95 0.08
C GLU A 403 -13.02 16.01 1.24
N PHE A 404 -12.46 16.54 2.30
CA PHE A 404 -12.20 15.81 3.53
C PHE A 404 -13.42 15.92 4.46
N ASN A 405 -14.21 14.84 4.56
CA ASN A 405 -15.30 14.78 5.54
C ASN A 405 -14.79 14.65 6.99
N GLN A 406 -13.48 14.38 7.17
CA GLN A 406 -12.79 14.36 8.46
C GLN A 406 -11.58 15.30 8.42
N ALA A 407 -11.82 16.58 8.16
CA ALA A 407 -10.76 17.57 7.94
C ALA A 407 -9.84 17.75 9.17
N ASP A 408 -10.38 17.74 10.37
CA ASP A 408 -9.59 17.86 11.62
C ASP A 408 -8.71 16.63 11.90
N LEU A 409 -9.18 15.41 11.54
CA LEU A 409 -8.36 14.21 11.61
C LEU A 409 -7.24 14.25 10.57
N LYS A 410 -7.54 14.67 9.35
CA LYS A 410 -6.53 14.95 8.31
C LYS A 410 -5.50 15.97 8.83
N ASP A 411 -5.94 17.04 9.46
CA ASP A 411 -5.05 18.08 10.04
C ASP A 411 -4.16 17.50 11.15
N ALA A 412 -4.70 16.65 12.03
CA ALA A 412 -3.94 15.96 13.07
C ALA A 412 -2.84 15.04 12.49
N ILE A 413 -3.16 14.29 11.45
CA ILE A 413 -2.21 13.43 10.72
C ILE A 413 -1.09 14.29 10.11
N ILE A 414 -1.45 15.34 9.40
CA ILE A 414 -0.49 16.25 8.74
C ILE A 414 0.39 16.96 9.79
N LYS A 415 -0.20 17.42 10.90
CA LYS A 415 0.54 18.00 12.02
C LYS A 415 1.51 16.99 12.65
N GLY A 416 1.11 15.74 12.82
CA GLY A 416 1.96 14.67 13.33
C GLY A 416 3.23 14.49 12.50
N TYR A 417 3.13 14.64 11.19
CA TYR A 417 4.27 14.51 10.29
C TYR A 417 5.06 15.83 10.13
N TYR A 418 4.41 16.96 9.86
CA TYR A 418 5.07 18.23 9.50
C TYR A 418 5.26 19.17 10.68
N GLY A 419 4.66 18.90 11.84
CA GLY A 419 4.71 19.75 13.04
C GLY A 419 3.66 20.86 13.02
N GLU A 420 3.76 21.81 13.96
CA GLU A 420 2.80 22.91 14.18
C GLU A 420 2.61 23.82 12.95
N GLY A 421 3.60 23.92 12.07
CA GLY A 421 3.50 24.70 10.83
C GLY A 421 2.67 24.03 9.72
N GLY A 422 2.27 22.77 9.93
CA GLY A 422 1.54 21.98 8.95
C GLY A 422 2.29 21.80 7.63
N TYR A 423 1.60 21.29 6.60
CA TYR A 423 2.14 21.20 5.26
C TYR A 423 1.98 22.53 4.53
N THR A 424 3.11 23.09 4.06
CA THR A 424 3.09 24.20 3.13
C THR A 424 3.62 23.69 1.80
N SER A 425 2.86 23.81 0.74
CA SER A 425 3.29 23.49 -0.64
C SER A 425 4.46 24.41 -1.11
N VAL A 426 4.73 25.45 -0.34
CA VAL A 426 5.88 26.34 -0.54
C VAL A 426 7.00 25.83 0.36
N LYS A 427 8.03 25.20 -0.24
CA LYS A 427 9.27 24.91 0.51
C LYS A 427 9.78 26.21 1.10
N PRO A 428 10.01 26.32 2.41
CA PRO A 428 10.78 27.46 2.95
C PRO A 428 12.14 27.43 2.26
N ILE A 429 12.53 28.52 1.63
CA ILE A 429 13.89 28.69 1.09
C ILE A 429 14.80 28.88 2.29
N ASN A 430 15.17 27.79 2.97
CA ASN A 430 16.25 27.79 3.95
C ASN A 430 17.52 27.43 3.19
N ASN A 431 18.43 28.39 3.14
CA ASN A 431 19.77 28.44 2.54
C ASN A 431 19.81 29.01 1.13
N ILE A 432 19.84 30.33 1.08
CA ILE A 432 20.49 31.06 0.01
C ILE A 432 22.01 30.94 0.28
N THR A 433 22.64 29.90 -0.27
CA THR A 433 24.08 29.98 -0.56
C THR A 433 24.18 30.94 -1.73
N SER A 434 24.92 32.00 -1.56
CA SER A 434 25.10 33.15 -2.45
C SER A 434 25.77 32.75 -3.79
N GLN A 435 24.94 32.26 -4.72
CA GLN A 435 25.24 32.38 -6.15
C GLN A 435 24.37 33.51 -6.68
N PRO A 436 24.86 34.40 -7.55
CA PRO A 436 24.05 35.48 -8.08
C PRO A 436 22.84 34.91 -8.81
N GLU A 437 21.65 35.27 -8.36
CA GLU A 437 20.37 34.75 -8.84
C GLU A 437 20.13 35.19 -10.29
N ALA A 438 19.97 34.25 -11.21
CA ALA A 438 19.58 34.54 -12.56
C ALA A 438 18.11 35.03 -12.57
N ILE A 439 17.93 36.29 -12.96
CA ILE A 439 16.64 36.96 -13.10
C ILE A 439 16.24 36.99 -14.57
N TYR A 440 15.01 36.64 -14.85
CA TYR A 440 14.48 36.65 -16.22
C TYR A 440 13.25 37.58 -16.33
N ASP A 441 13.07 38.21 -17.46
CA ASP A 441 11.83 38.90 -17.79
C ASP A 441 10.72 37.89 -18.17
N LEU A 442 9.52 38.38 -18.41
CA LEU A 442 8.38 37.54 -18.77
C LEU A 442 8.53 36.88 -20.19
N GLN A 443 9.51 37.28 -20.97
CA GLN A 443 9.89 36.70 -22.26
C GLN A 443 11.03 35.68 -22.13
N GLY A 444 11.49 35.38 -20.90
CA GLY A 444 12.57 34.42 -20.63
C GLY A 444 13.97 34.95 -20.88
N ARG A 445 14.19 36.26 -21.06
CA ARG A 445 15.51 36.85 -21.26
C ARG A 445 16.17 37.09 -19.89
N HIS A 446 17.43 36.73 -19.78
CA HIS A 446 18.22 36.95 -18.55
C HIS A 446 18.46 38.46 -18.34
N ILE A 447 18.18 38.96 -17.15
CA ILE A 447 18.29 40.37 -16.75
C ILE A 447 19.31 40.50 -15.61
N VAL A 448 20.39 41.19 -15.86
CA VAL A 448 21.45 41.41 -14.88
C VAL A 448 21.08 42.53 -13.87
N ASN A 449 20.40 43.56 -14.33
CA ASN A 449 19.98 44.71 -13.51
C ASN A 449 18.48 44.98 -13.72
N PRO A 450 17.60 44.34 -12.95
CA PRO A 450 16.15 44.50 -13.11
C PRO A 450 15.72 45.95 -12.77
N LYS A 451 15.06 46.62 -13.71
CA LYS A 451 14.40 47.91 -13.49
C LYS A 451 12.97 47.64 -12.98
N LYS A 452 12.22 48.71 -12.68
CA LYS A 452 10.82 48.59 -12.28
C LYS A 452 10.04 47.71 -13.28
N GLY A 453 9.46 46.61 -12.77
CA GLY A 453 8.77 45.63 -13.60
C GLY A 453 8.52 44.29 -12.89
N ILE A 454 7.98 43.33 -13.66
CA ILE A 454 7.71 41.96 -13.20
C ILE A 454 8.76 41.04 -13.80
N TYR A 455 9.36 40.19 -12.95
CA TYR A 455 10.43 39.27 -13.29
C TYR A 455 10.18 37.86 -12.75
N VAL A 456 10.96 36.92 -13.21
CA VAL A 456 10.95 35.51 -12.73
C VAL A 456 12.36 35.16 -12.28
N SER A 457 12.46 34.61 -11.04
CA SER A 457 13.65 33.96 -10.57
C SER A 457 13.24 32.69 -9.82
N HIS A 458 13.96 31.57 -10.01
CA HIS A 458 13.62 30.26 -9.44
C HIS A 458 12.15 29.83 -9.69
N GLY A 459 11.63 30.12 -10.88
CA GLY A 459 10.25 29.77 -11.25
C GLY A 459 9.18 30.66 -10.58
N LYS A 460 9.56 31.69 -9.81
CA LYS A 460 8.62 32.60 -9.13
C LYS A 460 8.63 33.98 -9.74
N LYS A 461 7.44 34.58 -9.85
CA LYS A 461 7.28 35.97 -10.25
C LYS A 461 7.49 36.89 -9.05
N PHE A 462 8.23 37.96 -9.23
CA PHE A 462 8.37 39.04 -8.24
C PHE A 462 8.32 40.40 -8.94
N VAL A 463 8.10 41.45 -8.17
CA VAL A 463 7.95 42.82 -8.67
C VAL A 463 9.10 43.66 -8.11
N VAL A 464 9.85 44.31 -9.02
CA VAL A 464 10.77 45.40 -8.69
C VAL A 464 9.97 46.69 -8.77
N ARG A 465 9.89 47.46 -7.67
CA ARG A 465 9.15 48.69 -7.53
C ARG A 465 10.01 49.94 -7.80
#